data_12247a6cf856e77fd1510a55eb3ec3de
#
_entry.id   12247a6cf856e77fd1510a55eb3ec3de
#
_cell.length_a   1.000
_cell.length_b   1.000
_cell.length_c   1.000
_cell.angle_alpha   90.00
_cell.angle_beta   90.00
_cell.angle_gamma   90.00
#
_symmetry.space_group_name_H-M   'P 1'
#
loop_
_entity.id
_entity.type
_entity.pdbx_description
1 polymer ?
#
loop_
_entity_poly.entity_id
_entity_poly.type
_entity_poly.pdbx_seq_one_letter_code
_entity_poly.pdbx_strand_id
1 'polypeptide(L)'
;VSFGIVSPDGREGMLQNAAEFAEAGIPFIFDPGQAMPLFNGEELRHFIELTDYVTVNDYESNLLQERTGWSEADIVKRVKAYITTRGPHGSQIHTPEKTYDIPPAHERRVTDPTGCGDAFRAGLIYGIEKGYDWLTIGRMGNLMGALKVEHPGTQNQRFDFDEFNEQFKQQFGYAL
;
A
#
# COMPACT_ATOMS: atom_id res chain seq x y z
N VAL A 1 -2.37 10.19 17.03
CA VAL A 1 -2.22 9.48 15.74
C VAL A 1 -2.41 7.99 16.02
N SER A 2 -3.33 7.35 15.32
CA SER A 2 -3.68 5.94 15.48
C SER A 2 -2.96 5.02 14.47
N PHE A 3 -2.51 5.60 13.35
CA PHE A 3 -1.87 4.90 12.25
C PHE A 3 -0.95 5.83 11.46
N GLY A 4 0.19 5.33 10.99
CA GLY A 4 1.18 6.10 10.24
C GLY A 4 1.51 5.51 8.88
N ILE A 5 2.20 6.31 8.07
CA ILE A 5 2.86 5.86 6.85
C ILE A 5 4.21 6.55 6.72
N VAL A 6 5.25 5.77 6.46
CA VAL A 6 6.57 6.26 6.09
C VAL A 6 6.72 6.04 4.60
N SER A 7 6.50 7.11 3.83
CA SER A 7 6.53 7.14 2.37
C SER A 7 7.69 8.02 1.87
N PRO A 8 7.98 8.04 0.56
CA PRO A 8 9.13 8.75 0.01
C PRO A 8 9.25 10.20 0.46
N ASP A 9 10.31 10.49 1.18
CA ASP A 9 10.70 11.78 1.72
C ASP A 9 12.24 11.84 1.86
N GLY A 10 12.75 12.86 2.53
CA GLY A 10 14.18 12.94 2.87
C GLY A 10 14.63 11.77 3.75
N ARG A 11 15.81 11.24 3.45
CA ARG A 11 16.36 10.04 4.12
C ARG A 11 16.28 10.10 5.65
N GLU A 12 16.74 11.21 6.24
CA GLU A 12 16.77 11.37 7.70
C GLU A 12 15.34 11.41 8.28
N GLY A 13 14.41 12.09 7.60
CA GLY A 13 13.01 12.15 8.01
C GLY A 13 12.35 10.78 8.01
N MET A 14 12.59 9.97 6.99
CA MET A 14 12.03 8.60 6.93
C MET A 14 12.56 7.72 8.07
N LEU A 15 13.88 7.76 8.35
CA LEU A 15 14.49 7.01 9.46
C LEU A 15 13.93 7.46 10.81
N GLN A 16 13.85 8.77 11.03
CA GLN A 16 13.32 9.34 12.27
C GLN A 16 11.84 8.97 12.48
N ASN A 17 11.00 9.17 11.46
CA ASN A 17 9.57 8.89 11.56
C ASN A 17 9.30 7.40 11.84
N ALA A 18 10.03 6.49 11.20
CA ALA A 18 9.89 5.06 11.45
C ALA A 18 10.25 4.71 12.91
N ALA A 19 11.35 5.26 13.42
CA ALA A 19 11.76 5.05 14.81
C ALA A 19 10.74 5.63 15.80
N GLU A 20 10.24 6.85 15.56
CA GLU A 20 9.25 7.51 16.42
C GLU A 20 7.90 6.76 16.43
N PHE A 21 7.42 6.26 15.29
CA PHE A 21 6.21 5.44 15.25
C PHE A 21 6.39 4.14 16.02
N ALA A 22 7.52 3.44 15.83
CA ALA A 22 7.80 2.20 16.54
C ALA A 22 7.91 2.42 18.04
N GLU A 23 8.63 3.47 18.49
CA GLU A 23 8.78 3.83 19.91
C GLU A 23 7.44 4.20 20.55
N ALA A 24 6.58 4.91 19.82
CA ALA A 24 5.25 5.26 20.28
C ALA A 24 4.23 4.11 20.21
N GLY A 25 4.58 2.96 19.65
CA GLY A 25 3.66 1.83 19.44
C GLY A 25 2.55 2.15 18.43
N ILE A 26 2.81 3.07 17.51
CA ILE A 26 1.87 3.45 16.45
C ILE A 26 2.12 2.53 15.24
N PRO A 27 1.14 1.71 14.83
CA PRO A 27 1.29 0.87 13.65
C PRO A 27 1.44 1.75 12.40
N PHE A 28 2.31 1.31 11.48
CA PHE A 28 2.54 2.09 10.28
C PHE A 28 2.84 1.21 9.06
N ILE A 29 2.67 1.80 7.87
CA ILE A 29 3.08 1.24 6.59
C ILE A 29 4.46 1.80 6.24
N PHE A 30 5.39 0.94 5.85
CA PHE A 30 6.60 1.33 5.14
C PHE A 30 6.37 1.23 3.63
N ASP A 31 6.52 2.36 2.97
CA ASP A 31 6.44 2.53 1.53
C ASP A 31 7.74 3.17 1.04
N PRO A 32 8.75 2.38 0.65
CA PRO A 32 10.01 2.94 0.22
C PRO A 32 9.92 3.71 -1.10
N GLY A 33 9.03 3.30 -2.02
CA GLY A 33 8.82 3.93 -3.32
C GLY A 33 10.12 4.35 -4.00
N GLN A 34 10.13 5.52 -4.60
CA GLN A 34 11.30 6.10 -5.25
C GLN A 34 12.43 6.51 -4.30
N ALA A 35 12.23 6.50 -2.99
CA ALA A 35 13.28 6.78 -2.01
C ALA A 35 14.15 5.54 -1.71
N MET A 36 13.78 4.35 -2.15
CA MET A 36 14.53 3.12 -1.90
C MET A 36 16.03 3.20 -2.23
N PRO A 37 16.48 3.87 -3.30
CA PRO A 37 17.91 4.03 -3.58
C PRO A 37 18.70 4.81 -2.52
N LEU A 38 18.04 5.60 -1.67
CA LEU A 38 18.69 6.38 -0.60
C LEU A 38 19.18 5.50 0.57
N PHE A 39 18.71 4.26 0.65
CA PHE A 39 18.96 3.35 1.77
C PHE A 39 19.80 2.16 1.35
N ASN A 40 20.70 1.72 2.23
CA ASN A 40 21.40 0.46 2.09
C ASN A 40 20.52 -0.74 2.55
N GLY A 41 21.01 -1.97 2.35
CA GLY A 41 20.26 -3.15 2.69
C GLY A 41 19.98 -3.33 4.19
N GLU A 42 20.88 -2.86 5.06
CA GLU A 42 20.69 -2.91 6.52
C GLU A 42 19.60 -1.95 6.97
N GLU A 43 19.59 -0.75 6.43
CA GLU A 43 18.55 0.25 6.71
C GLU A 43 17.18 -0.20 6.21
N LEU A 44 17.11 -0.81 5.02
CA LEU A 44 15.85 -1.37 4.51
C LEU A 44 15.34 -2.53 5.37
N ARG A 45 16.24 -3.40 5.84
CA ARG A 45 15.87 -4.44 6.83
C ARG A 45 15.36 -3.84 8.12
N HIS A 46 16.01 -2.78 8.61
CA HIS A 46 15.60 -2.09 9.83
C HIS A 46 14.18 -1.50 9.70
N PHE A 47 13.84 -0.86 8.58
CA PHE A 47 12.47 -0.41 8.33
C PHE A 47 11.46 -1.57 8.37
N ILE A 48 11.79 -2.70 7.74
CA ILE A 48 10.91 -3.88 7.72
C ILE A 48 10.71 -4.46 9.13
N GLU A 49 11.73 -4.40 9.98
CA GLU A 49 11.64 -4.88 11.37
C GLU A 49 10.83 -3.95 12.28
N LEU A 50 10.74 -2.67 11.95
CA LEU A 50 9.97 -1.68 12.72
C LEU A 50 8.51 -1.59 12.30
N THR A 51 8.20 -1.86 11.03
CA THR A 51 6.89 -1.62 10.44
C THR A 51 5.92 -2.78 10.64
N ASP A 52 4.62 -2.48 10.68
CA ASP A 52 3.57 -3.51 10.63
C ASP A 52 3.25 -3.97 9.20
N TYR A 53 3.39 -3.09 8.23
CA TYR A 53 2.98 -3.32 6.85
C TYR A 53 4.02 -2.79 5.87
N VAL A 54 4.25 -3.50 4.77
CA VAL A 54 5.07 -3.04 3.66
C VAL A 54 4.20 -2.94 2.41
N THR A 55 4.28 -1.82 1.68
CA THR A 55 3.63 -1.66 0.38
C THR A 55 4.65 -1.25 -0.67
N VAL A 56 4.63 -1.97 -1.79
CA VAL A 56 5.54 -1.79 -2.93
C VAL A 56 4.80 -2.09 -4.23
N ASN A 57 5.32 -1.66 -5.37
CA ASN A 57 4.93 -2.23 -6.64
C ASN A 57 5.80 -3.46 -6.97
N ASP A 58 5.51 -4.15 -8.07
CA ASP A 58 6.24 -5.35 -8.49
C ASP A 58 7.73 -5.08 -8.77
N TYR A 59 8.08 -3.94 -9.35
CA TYR A 59 9.48 -3.53 -9.55
C TYR A 59 10.18 -3.26 -8.21
N GLU A 60 9.54 -2.48 -7.34
CA GLU A 60 10.04 -2.15 -6.00
C GLU A 60 10.19 -3.40 -5.13
N SER A 61 9.26 -4.37 -5.24
CA SER A 61 9.33 -5.65 -4.56
C SER A 61 10.61 -6.42 -4.90
N ASN A 62 10.94 -6.52 -6.19
CA ASN A 62 12.18 -7.18 -6.62
C ASN A 62 13.42 -6.45 -6.12
N LEU A 63 13.43 -5.11 -6.21
CA LEU A 63 14.54 -4.30 -5.74
C LEU A 63 14.72 -4.38 -4.22
N LEU A 64 13.64 -4.41 -3.45
CA LEU A 64 13.67 -4.57 -1.99
C LEU A 64 14.29 -5.91 -1.59
N GLN A 65 13.89 -7.00 -2.26
CA GLN A 65 14.46 -8.33 -2.04
C GLN A 65 15.95 -8.38 -2.39
N GLU A 66 16.34 -7.81 -3.53
CA GLU A 66 17.75 -7.74 -3.95
C GLU A 66 18.61 -6.99 -2.92
N ARG A 67 18.16 -5.80 -2.50
CA ARG A 67 18.90 -4.94 -1.59
C ARG A 67 18.99 -5.48 -0.17
N THR A 68 17.92 -6.08 0.32
CA THR A 68 17.88 -6.66 1.67
C THR A 68 18.56 -8.03 1.74
N GLY A 69 18.62 -8.75 0.62
CA GLY A 69 19.00 -10.17 0.59
C GLY A 69 17.95 -11.08 1.22
N TRP A 70 16.74 -10.57 1.50
CA TRP A 70 15.60 -11.35 1.98
C TRP A 70 14.66 -11.67 0.84
N SER A 71 14.17 -12.90 0.80
CA SER A 71 13.08 -13.27 -0.08
C SER A 71 11.76 -12.62 0.38
N GLU A 72 10.77 -12.56 -0.51
CA GLU A 72 9.41 -12.14 -0.15
C GLU A 72 8.90 -12.92 1.08
N ALA A 73 9.09 -14.24 1.11
CA ALA A 73 8.69 -15.07 2.25
C ALA A 73 9.40 -14.71 3.56
N ASP A 74 10.63 -14.20 3.49
CA ASP A 74 11.35 -13.73 4.67
C ASP A 74 10.82 -12.39 5.18
N ILE A 75 10.39 -11.50 4.27
CA ILE A 75 9.75 -10.24 4.62
C ILE A 75 8.37 -10.50 5.23
N VAL A 76 7.55 -11.33 4.58
CA VAL A 76 6.18 -11.68 5.04
C VAL A 76 6.17 -12.21 6.48
N LYS A 77 7.18 -12.96 6.89
CA LYS A 77 7.29 -13.47 8.28
C LYS A 77 7.52 -12.37 9.34
N ARG A 78 7.90 -11.17 8.93
CA ARG A 78 8.30 -10.06 9.81
C ARG A 78 7.23 -9.00 9.94
N VAL A 79 6.24 -9.00 9.04
CA VAL A 79 5.19 -7.98 8.97
C VAL A 79 3.80 -8.61 9.07
N LYS A 80 2.79 -7.83 9.40
CA LYS A 80 1.39 -8.29 9.39
C LYS A 80 0.88 -8.52 7.98
N ALA A 81 1.32 -7.68 7.03
CA ALA A 81 1.07 -7.90 5.62
C ALA A 81 2.12 -7.23 4.74
N TYR A 82 2.45 -7.91 3.66
CA TYR A 82 3.27 -7.43 2.55
C TYR A 82 2.38 -7.27 1.32
N ILE A 83 2.25 -6.04 0.84
CA ILE A 83 1.30 -5.67 -0.20
C ILE A 83 2.07 -5.30 -1.48
N THR A 84 1.75 -5.97 -2.59
CA THR A 84 2.35 -5.70 -3.89
C THR A 84 1.30 -5.23 -4.88
N THR A 85 1.43 -4.00 -5.37
CA THR A 85 0.58 -3.48 -6.45
C THR A 85 1.14 -3.87 -7.81
N ARG A 86 0.26 -4.25 -8.76
CA ARG A 86 0.63 -4.76 -10.09
C ARG A 86 -0.05 -3.97 -11.22
N GLY A 87 -0.29 -2.69 -10.98
CA GLY A 87 -0.95 -1.79 -11.94
C GLY A 87 -2.29 -2.36 -12.44
N PRO A 88 -2.48 -2.54 -13.76
CA PRO A 88 -3.74 -3.04 -14.32
C PRO A 88 -4.05 -4.50 -13.97
N HIS A 89 -3.13 -5.20 -13.30
CA HIS A 89 -3.31 -6.60 -12.87
C HIS A 89 -3.79 -6.72 -11.41
N GLY A 90 -4.11 -5.60 -10.76
CA GLY A 90 -4.59 -5.57 -9.39
C GLY A 90 -3.47 -5.57 -8.36
N SER A 91 -3.64 -6.32 -7.28
CA SER A 91 -2.66 -6.37 -6.19
C SER A 91 -2.61 -7.75 -5.54
N GLN A 92 -1.54 -8.00 -4.79
CA GLN A 92 -1.43 -9.15 -3.89
C GLN A 92 -1.20 -8.68 -2.46
N ILE A 93 -1.80 -9.38 -1.51
CA ILE A 93 -1.57 -9.18 -0.08
C ILE A 93 -1.11 -10.50 0.50
N HIS A 94 0.12 -10.53 0.99
CA HIS A 94 0.71 -11.69 1.65
C HIS A 94 0.71 -11.45 3.15
N THR A 95 0.03 -12.31 3.89
CA THR A 95 0.11 -12.40 5.35
C THR A 95 0.87 -13.65 5.73
N PRO A 96 1.33 -13.81 6.98
CA PRO A 96 1.95 -15.06 7.44
C PRO A 96 1.08 -16.31 7.24
N GLU A 97 -0.26 -16.13 7.21
CA GLU A 97 -1.21 -17.23 7.11
C GLU A 97 -1.63 -17.53 5.67
N LYS A 98 -1.73 -16.49 4.82
CA LYS A 98 -2.36 -16.62 3.52
C LYS A 98 -1.97 -15.52 2.55
N THR A 99 -1.97 -15.86 1.27
CA THR A 99 -1.87 -14.91 0.15
C THR A 99 -3.27 -14.64 -0.43
N TYR A 100 -3.56 -13.38 -0.66
CA TYR A 100 -4.77 -12.90 -1.30
C TYR A 100 -4.42 -12.29 -2.67
N ASP A 101 -4.93 -12.89 -3.74
CA ASP A 101 -4.91 -12.29 -5.07
C ASP A 101 -6.14 -11.39 -5.22
N ILE A 102 -5.90 -10.11 -5.42
CA ILE A 102 -6.96 -9.11 -5.52
C ILE A 102 -7.08 -8.69 -6.99
N PRO A 103 -8.21 -8.99 -7.65
CA PRO A 103 -8.40 -8.58 -9.03
C PRO A 103 -8.41 -7.04 -9.16
N PRO A 104 -8.03 -6.49 -10.32
CA PRO A 104 -8.09 -5.06 -10.55
C PRO A 104 -9.54 -4.57 -10.44
N ALA A 105 -9.70 -3.32 -10.05
CA ALA A 105 -10.95 -2.60 -10.26
C ALA A 105 -10.94 -2.02 -11.68
N HIS A 106 -12.13 -1.97 -12.30
CA HIS A 106 -12.27 -1.47 -13.67
C HIS A 106 -12.44 0.05 -13.66
N GLU A 107 -11.55 0.73 -14.33
CA GLU A 107 -11.65 2.14 -14.64
C GLU A 107 -12.48 2.36 -15.92
N ARG A 108 -13.15 3.51 -16.02
CA ARG A 108 -13.89 3.91 -17.23
C ARG A 108 -12.97 4.42 -18.33
N ARG A 109 -11.83 4.99 -17.91
CA ARG A 109 -10.80 5.53 -18.82
C ARG A 109 -9.47 5.65 -18.08
N VAL A 110 -8.38 5.50 -18.80
CA VAL A 110 -7.04 5.81 -18.29
C VAL A 110 -6.65 7.21 -18.76
N THR A 111 -6.50 8.14 -17.81
CA THR A 111 -6.14 9.54 -18.10
C THR A 111 -4.74 9.86 -17.59
N ASP A 112 -4.45 9.56 -16.31
CA ASP A 112 -3.17 9.89 -15.70
C ASP A 112 -2.87 8.92 -14.53
N PRO A 113 -1.83 8.09 -14.62
CA PRO A 113 -1.48 7.13 -13.57
C PRO A 113 -0.79 7.78 -12.36
N THR A 114 -0.39 9.05 -12.45
CA THR A 114 0.32 9.73 -11.35
C THR A 114 -0.55 9.81 -10.10
N GLY A 115 -0.06 9.30 -8.96
CA GLY A 115 -0.80 9.26 -7.70
C GLY A 115 -1.76 8.09 -7.53
N CYS A 116 -1.83 7.13 -8.47
CA CYS A 116 -2.63 5.91 -8.28
C CYS A 116 -2.13 5.07 -7.09
N GLY A 117 -0.82 5.02 -6.88
CA GLY A 117 -0.23 4.38 -5.70
C GLY A 117 -0.66 5.03 -4.39
N ASP A 118 -0.67 6.38 -4.34
CA ASP A 118 -1.10 7.12 -3.15
C ASP A 118 -2.59 6.91 -2.87
N ALA A 119 -3.42 6.91 -3.93
CA ALA A 119 -4.83 6.60 -3.82
C ALA A 119 -5.06 5.15 -3.32
N PHE A 120 -4.30 4.18 -3.83
CA PHE A 120 -4.34 2.80 -3.35
C PHE A 120 -4.03 2.73 -1.85
N ARG A 121 -2.96 3.40 -1.40
CA ARG A 121 -2.56 3.43 0.02
C ARG A 121 -3.62 4.08 0.91
N ALA A 122 -4.30 5.12 0.43
CA ALA A 122 -5.41 5.73 1.16
C ALA A 122 -6.56 4.73 1.40
N GLY A 123 -6.94 3.95 0.39
CA GLY A 123 -7.91 2.87 0.52
C GLY A 123 -7.44 1.75 1.46
N LEU A 124 -6.16 1.39 1.38
CA LEU A 124 -5.52 0.40 2.25
C LEU A 124 -5.57 0.85 3.73
N ILE A 125 -5.13 2.07 4.02
CA ILE A 125 -5.13 2.63 5.39
C ILE A 125 -6.54 2.68 5.96
N TYR A 126 -7.49 3.20 5.20
CA TYR A 126 -8.88 3.26 5.64
C TYR A 126 -9.43 1.87 5.97
N GLY A 127 -9.18 0.89 5.09
CA GLY A 127 -9.65 -0.48 5.30
C GLY A 127 -9.03 -1.15 6.53
N ILE A 128 -7.72 -0.94 6.77
CA ILE A 128 -7.02 -1.44 7.96
C ILE A 128 -7.59 -0.80 9.24
N GLU A 129 -7.75 0.52 9.26
CA GLU A 129 -8.30 1.26 10.41
C GLU A 129 -9.74 0.85 10.74
N LYS A 130 -10.53 0.49 9.74
CA LYS A 130 -11.90 -0.02 9.92
C LYS A 130 -11.98 -1.51 10.26
N GLY A 131 -10.86 -2.24 10.17
CA GLY A 131 -10.81 -3.66 10.50
C GLY A 131 -11.51 -4.57 9.48
N TYR A 132 -11.56 -4.15 8.21
CA TYR A 132 -12.07 -5.01 7.14
C TYR A 132 -11.15 -6.21 6.90
N ASP A 133 -11.66 -7.26 6.26
CA ASP A 133 -10.85 -8.39 5.82
C ASP A 133 -9.90 -7.99 4.67
N TRP A 134 -8.81 -8.74 4.50
CA TRP A 134 -7.76 -8.41 3.53
C TRP A 134 -8.23 -8.37 2.07
N LEU A 135 -9.23 -9.19 1.72
CA LEU A 135 -9.81 -9.16 0.37
C LEU A 135 -10.54 -7.84 0.13
N THR A 136 -11.34 -7.41 1.09
CA THR A 136 -12.05 -6.12 1.06
C THR A 136 -11.07 -4.95 1.05
N ILE A 137 -10.05 -4.97 1.92
CA ILE A 137 -9.00 -3.95 1.96
C ILE A 137 -8.31 -3.79 0.60
N GLY A 138 -7.88 -4.90 -0.01
CA GLY A 138 -7.22 -4.86 -1.31
C GLY A 138 -8.13 -4.36 -2.45
N ARG A 139 -9.43 -4.75 -2.42
CA ARG A 139 -10.44 -4.23 -3.36
C ARG A 139 -10.65 -2.73 -3.21
N MET A 140 -10.68 -2.22 -1.97
CA MET A 140 -10.77 -0.78 -1.71
C MET A 140 -9.56 -0.03 -2.29
N GLY A 141 -8.35 -0.54 -2.05
CA GLY A 141 -7.13 0.03 -2.63
C GLY A 141 -7.16 0.04 -4.16
N ASN A 142 -7.53 -1.09 -4.79
CA ASN A 142 -7.63 -1.18 -6.25
C ASN A 142 -8.69 -0.22 -6.81
N LEU A 143 -9.85 -0.09 -6.16
CA LEU A 143 -10.89 0.85 -6.58
C LEU A 143 -10.43 2.31 -6.46
N MET A 144 -9.75 2.66 -5.37
CA MET A 144 -9.17 4.00 -5.21
C MET A 144 -8.19 4.34 -6.34
N GLY A 145 -7.31 3.39 -6.71
CA GLY A 145 -6.40 3.55 -7.86
C GLY A 145 -7.15 3.71 -9.18
N ALA A 146 -8.20 2.92 -9.42
CA ALA A 146 -9.04 3.00 -10.61
C ALA A 146 -9.79 4.34 -10.71
N LEU A 147 -10.35 4.83 -9.61
CA LEU A 147 -11.00 6.15 -9.57
C LEU A 147 -10.01 7.28 -9.82
N LYS A 148 -8.79 7.15 -9.29
CA LYS A 148 -7.76 8.17 -9.49
C LYS A 148 -7.28 8.23 -10.93
N VAL A 149 -7.04 7.10 -11.60
CA VAL A 149 -6.49 7.07 -12.97
C VAL A 149 -7.40 7.77 -13.99
N GLU A 150 -8.69 7.89 -13.72
CA GLU A 150 -9.68 8.57 -14.55
C GLU A 150 -9.50 10.10 -14.60
N HIS A 151 -8.71 10.68 -13.70
CA HIS A 151 -8.55 12.11 -13.51
C HIS A 151 -7.10 12.57 -13.69
N PRO A 152 -6.85 13.74 -14.33
CA PRO A 152 -5.51 14.31 -14.44
C PRO A 152 -5.02 14.83 -13.08
N GLY A 153 -3.69 14.81 -12.86
CA GLY A 153 -3.05 15.22 -11.61
C GLY A 153 -3.22 14.19 -10.49
N THR A 154 -2.64 14.46 -9.34
CA THR A 154 -2.49 13.46 -8.27
C THR A 154 -3.71 13.31 -7.35
N GLN A 155 -4.53 14.38 -7.17
CA GLN A 155 -5.58 14.44 -6.14
C GLN A 155 -6.86 15.15 -6.64
N ASN A 156 -7.16 15.03 -7.93
CA ASN A 156 -8.30 15.73 -8.54
C ASN A 156 -9.59 14.91 -8.60
N GLN A 157 -9.56 13.62 -8.24
CA GLN A 157 -10.76 12.80 -8.09
C GLN A 157 -11.65 13.35 -6.97
N ARG A 158 -12.97 13.29 -7.18
CA ARG A 158 -13.99 13.72 -6.23
C ARG A 158 -15.05 12.64 -6.10
N PHE A 159 -15.32 12.22 -4.91
CA PHE A 159 -16.42 11.31 -4.52
C PHE A 159 -16.61 11.41 -3.01
N ASP A 160 -17.79 11.15 -2.53
CA ASP A 160 -18.07 10.91 -1.13
C ASP A 160 -18.06 9.40 -0.82
N PHE A 161 -18.31 9.04 0.45
CA PHE A 161 -18.28 7.64 0.86
C PHE A 161 -19.43 6.82 0.24
N ASP A 162 -20.61 7.42 0.08
CA ASP A 162 -21.77 6.72 -0.48
C ASP A 162 -21.54 6.43 -1.97
N GLU A 163 -20.99 7.37 -2.72
CA GLU A 163 -20.58 7.17 -4.12
C GLU A 163 -19.49 6.11 -4.25
N PHE A 164 -18.49 6.10 -3.37
CA PHE A 164 -17.45 5.10 -3.34
C PHE A 164 -18.03 3.70 -3.05
N ASN A 165 -18.89 3.58 -2.03
CA ASN A 165 -19.51 2.33 -1.64
C ASN A 165 -20.44 1.77 -2.74
N GLU A 166 -21.17 2.63 -3.44
CA GLU A 166 -21.99 2.20 -4.58
C GLU A 166 -21.12 1.65 -5.71
N GLN A 167 -20.01 2.32 -6.06
CA GLN A 167 -19.07 1.81 -7.06
C GLN A 167 -18.38 0.52 -6.59
N PHE A 168 -18.03 0.43 -5.32
CA PHE A 168 -17.49 -0.80 -4.73
C PHE A 168 -18.46 -1.98 -4.87
N LYS A 169 -19.73 -1.75 -4.52
CA LYS A 169 -20.79 -2.74 -4.68
C LYS A 169 -21.00 -3.15 -6.13
N GLN A 170 -21.00 -2.20 -7.07
CA GLN A 170 -21.13 -2.50 -8.50
C GLN A 170 -20.01 -3.38 -9.02
N GLN A 171 -18.77 -3.16 -8.55
CA GLN A 171 -17.61 -3.90 -9.03
C GLN A 171 -17.41 -5.24 -8.34
N PHE A 172 -17.71 -5.33 -7.06
CA PHE A 172 -17.38 -6.51 -6.25
C PHE A 172 -18.58 -7.28 -5.71
N GLY A 173 -19.79 -6.77 -5.90
CA GLY A 173 -21.04 -7.49 -5.60
C GLY A 173 -21.54 -7.39 -4.16
N TYR A 174 -20.88 -6.61 -3.29
CA TYR A 174 -21.32 -6.35 -1.91
C TYR A 174 -20.93 -4.92 -1.48
N ALA A 175 -21.63 -4.39 -0.48
CA ALA A 175 -21.36 -3.06 0.09
C ALA A 175 -20.36 -3.14 1.26
N LEU A 176 -19.71 -2.03 1.57
CA LEU A 176 -18.81 -1.84 2.71
C LEU A 176 -19.54 -1.62 4.02
#